data_e96fe9e22c2d9dfe2a8697c651399ef5
#
_entry.id   e96fe9e22c2d9dfe2a8697c651399ef5
#
_cell.length_a   1.000
_cell.length_b   1.000
_cell.length_c   1.000
_cell.angle_alpha   90.00
_cell.angle_beta   90.00
_cell.angle_gamma   90.00
#
_symmetry.space_group_name_H-M   'P 1'
#
loop_
_entity.id
_entity.type
_entity.pdbx_description
1 polymer ?
#
loop_
_entity_poly.entity_id
_entity_poly.type
_entity_poly.pdbx_seq_one_letter_code
_entity_poly.pdbx_strand_id
1 'polypeptide(L)'
;MARSADRAVILKVQSGKSDQEKTMPRATFTFPGGFLWGAATAAHQVEGNNQNNDWWAWEQQEGRIVNGDRSERACDWWAGRWREDFDRAHETYQNAHRLSVEWSRIQPEKDRWDESALDRYRQMLLGLKERDMTAMVTLHHFTSPLWLTEMGGWENEAVVELFAAFSRRVVEALGSHCNYWVTINEPNVYMSGGYLGGGFPPGKNDIKTALKVLRNMLKAHAAAYQAIHEAQSGAMVGVAHHWRGFLPANRGPLTRFSANLHNKVFNEAFPQALRTGKFDAVMLKEDIPQAKDTQDFIGLNYYTRELVRFDLSKPSEVFTQRFYPKDAELSETDFLNNDPEGFKACIKWGAQFGKPIYITENGVDDSKDDFRRKYLLQHLHAMWHAVNHNVPVKGYFHWSLVDNFEWERGWTQRFGLWGIDPATQARTRRMSVDLYADICRTNSITSECVEKYCPEVYERIYPV
;
A
#
# COMPACT_ATOMS: atom_id res chain seq x y z
N MET A 1 -14.31 -34.99 -12.03
CA MET A 1 -12.86 -35.09 -11.85
C MET A 1 -12.21 -34.93 -13.22
N ALA A 2 -11.78 -33.73 -13.56
CA ALA A 2 -11.01 -33.50 -14.79
C ALA A 2 -9.84 -32.60 -14.41
N ARG A 3 -8.63 -33.13 -14.50
CA ARG A 3 -7.37 -32.37 -14.35
C ARG A 3 -7.23 -31.51 -15.59
N SER A 4 -7.27 -30.18 -15.44
CA SER A 4 -6.88 -29.28 -16.52
C SER A 4 -5.36 -29.25 -16.58
N ALA A 5 -4.81 -29.67 -17.69
CA ALA A 5 -3.38 -29.67 -17.97
C ALA A 5 -2.89 -28.24 -18.25
N ASP A 6 -1.73 -27.93 -17.68
CA ASP A 6 -0.94 -26.74 -17.97
C ASP A 6 -0.74 -26.56 -19.48
N ARG A 7 -1.14 -25.42 -20.00
CA ARG A 7 -0.79 -24.99 -21.35
C ARG A 7 0.27 -23.90 -21.31
N ALA A 8 1.51 -24.31 -21.10
CA ALA A 8 2.64 -23.56 -21.61
C ALA A 8 2.76 -23.83 -23.11
N VAL A 9 2.50 -22.85 -23.95
CA VAL A 9 2.73 -22.98 -25.38
C VAL A 9 4.23 -22.79 -25.62
N ILE A 10 4.96 -23.89 -25.70
CA ILE A 10 6.36 -23.91 -26.14
C ILE A 10 6.38 -24.02 -27.67
N LEU A 11 6.72 -22.95 -28.35
CA LEU A 11 6.99 -22.99 -29.80
C LEU A 11 8.36 -23.62 -30.04
N LYS A 12 8.40 -24.81 -30.67
CA LYS A 12 9.64 -25.45 -31.15
C LYS A 12 10.18 -24.69 -32.35
N VAL A 13 11.39 -24.18 -32.23
CA VAL A 13 12.17 -23.63 -33.35
C VAL A 13 13.04 -24.74 -33.94
N GLN A 14 13.00 -24.90 -35.28
CA GLN A 14 13.81 -25.86 -36.03
C GLN A 14 15.30 -25.44 -36.04
N SER A 15 16.18 -26.40 -35.76
CA SER A 15 17.64 -26.19 -35.70
C SER A 15 18.27 -26.23 -37.05
N GLY A 16 18.79 -25.09 -37.51
CA GLY A 16 19.84 -25.03 -38.54
C GLY A 16 21.21 -24.85 -37.86
N LYS A 17 22.19 -25.68 -38.21
CA LYS A 17 23.56 -25.60 -37.67
C LYS A 17 24.30 -24.41 -38.20
N SER A 18 24.59 -23.42 -37.35
CA SER A 18 25.76 -22.53 -37.41
C SER A 18 25.79 -21.73 -36.10
N ASP A 19 26.93 -21.61 -35.46
CA ASP A 19 27.29 -20.88 -34.25
C ASP A 19 26.17 -20.67 -33.23
N GLN A 20 26.28 -21.35 -32.09
CA GLN A 20 25.32 -21.28 -31.00
C GLN A 20 25.29 -19.88 -30.37
N GLU A 21 24.60 -18.93 -31.00
CA GLU A 21 23.90 -17.93 -30.23
C GLU A 21 22.90 -18.71 -29.39
N LYS A 22 23.10 -18.75 -28.08
CA LYS A 22 22.08 -19.22 -27.15
C LYS A 22 20.84 -18.37 -27.34
N THR A 23 19.90 -18.82 -28.17
CA THR A 23 18.61 -18.14 -28.30
C THR A 23 17.93 -18.17 -26.94
N MET A 24 17.85 -16.99 -26.30
CA MET A 24 17.17 -16.87 -25.02
C MET A 24 15.71 -17.28 -25.17
N PRO A 25 15.13 -18.05 -24.22
CA PRO A 25 13.76 -18.53 -24.31
C PRO A 25 12.78 -17.36 -24.34
N ARG A 26 11.89 -17.33 -25.32
CA ARG A 26 10.84 -16.29 -25.43
C ARG A 26 9.54 -16.78 -24.81
N ALA A 27 9.00 -16.03 -23.86
CA ALA A 27 7.75 -16.32 -23.20
C ALA A 27 7.02 -15.03 -22.82
N THR A 28 5.72 -15.19 -22.53
CA THR A 28 4.85 -14.09 -22.08
C THR A 28 4.06 -14.54 -20.87
N PHE A 29 4.12 -13.77 -19.80
CA PHE A 29 3.39 -13.99 -18.56
C PHE A 29 2.19 -13.05 -18.54
N THR A 30 1.05 -13.51 -19.04
CA THR A 30 -0.17 -12.72 -19.18
C THR A 30 -1.02 -12.76 -17.91
N PHE A 31 -1.56 -11.63 -17.50
CA PHE A 31 -2.50 -11.50 -16.39
C PHE A 31 -3.94 -11.67 -16.87
N PRO A 32 -4.90 -11.94 -15.96
CA PRO A 32 -6.31 -12.10 -16.34
C PRO A 32 -6.88 -10.85 -17.02
N GLY A 33 -7.88 -11.04 -17.87
CA GLY A 33 -8.63 -9.93 -18.43
C GLY A 33 -9.32 -9.09 -17.34
N GLY A 34 -9.36 -7.76 -17.52
CA GLY A 34 -9.93 -6.84 -16.55
C GLY A 34 -9.05 -6.60 -15.31
N PHE A 35 -7.75 -6.94 -15.37
CA PHE A 35 -6.81 -6.65 -14.30
C PHE A 35 -6.61 -5.14 -14.15
N LEU A 36 -6.65 -4.65 -12.91
CA LEU A 36 -6.43 -3.24 -12.63
C LEU A 36 -4.93 -2.95 -12.51
N TRP A 37 -4.42 -2.13 -13.41
CA TRP A 37 -3.06 -1.59 -13.38
C TRP A 37 -3.09 -0.12 -12.99
N GLY A 38 -2.46 0.24 -11.89
CA GLY A 38 -2.49 1.62 -11.42
C GLY A 38 -1.30 2.00 -10.56
N ALA A 39 -1.38 3.20 -10.02
CA ALA A 39 -0.51 3.69 -8.97
C ALA A 39 -1.32 4.18 -7.78
N ALA A 40 -0.68 4.23 -6.61
CA ALA A 40 -1.30 4.72 -5.39
C ALA A 40 -0.69 6.06 -4.97
N THR A 41 -1.50 6.86 -4.27
CA THR A 41 -1.11 8.13 -3.63
C THR A 41 -1.88 8.32 -2.32
N ALA A 42 -1.33 9.11 -1.39
CA ALA A 42 -2.01 9.55 -0.18
C ALA A 42 -2.17 11.07 -0.17
N ALA A 43 -3.32 11.55 0.27
CA ALA A 43 -3.71 12.96 0.17
C ALA A 43 -2.69 13.91 0.81
N HIS A 44 -2.29 13.68 2.06
CA HIS A 44 -1.31 14.54 2.73
C HIS A 44 0.04 14.59 1.99
N GLN A 45 0.43 13.50 1.36
CA GLN A 45 1.71 13.37 0.66
C GLN A 45 1.72 14.05 -0.72
N VAL A 46 0.53 14.28 -1.35
CA VAL A 46 0.46 14.84 -2.73
C VAL A 46 -0.32 16.14 -2.85
N GLU A 47 -1.25 16.42 -1.94
CA GLU A 47 -2.17 17.55 -2.10
C GLU A 47 -1.52 18.92 -1.87
N GLY A 48 -0.71 19.03 -0.84
CA GLY A 48 -0.12 20.29 -0.37
C GLY A 48 -1.10 21.17 0.40
N ASN A 49 -0.55 22.05 1.20
CA ASN A 49 -1.28 23.03 2.02
C ASN A 49 -2.41 22.41 2.89
N ASN A 50 -2.13 21.25 3.48
CA ASN A 50 -3.08 20.51 4.32
C ASN A 50 -2.78 20.76 5.81
N GLN A 51 -3.19 21.92 6.34
CA GLN A 51 -2.73 22.44 7.62
C GLN A 51 -3.56 22.00 8.84
N ASN A 52 -4.78 21.49 8.64
CA ASN A 52 -5.71 21.20 9.72
C ASN A 52 -5.68 19.72 10.17
N ASN A 53 -4.49 19.11 10.21
CA ASN A 53 -4.34 17.73 10.64
C ASN A 53 -3.12 17.53 11.56
N ASP A 54 -3.08 16.38 12.19
CA ASP A 54 -2.06 15.98 13.15
C ASP A 54 -0.65 15.86 12.53
N TRP A 55 -0.53 15.42 11.27
CA TRP A 55 0.74 15.35 10.57
C TRP A 55 1.33 16.73 10.27
N TRP A 56 0.51 17.70 9.83
CA TRP A 56 0.97 19.08 9.68
C TRP A 56 1.48 19.63 10.99
N ALA A 57 0.73 19.45 12.08
CA ALA A 57 1.16 19.92 13.41
C ALA A 57 2.43 19.20 13.88
N TRP A 58 2.60 17.93 13.50
CA TRP A 58 3.78 17.12 13.79
C TRP A 58 5.03 17.61 13.06
N GLU A 59 4.94 17.84 11.77
CA GLU A 59 6.07 18.30 10.96
C GLU A 59 6.57 19.71 11.33
N GLN A 60 5.76 20.53 12.02
CA GLN A 60 6.21 21.82 12.52
C GLN A 60 7.15 21.69 13.73
N GLN A 61 7.22 20.54 14.39
CA GLN A 61 8.09 20.30 15.52
C GLN A 61 9.51 19.95 15.05
N GLU A 62 10.52 20.57 15.69
CA GLU A 62 11.92 20.30 15.37
C GLU A 62 12.28 18.82 15.58
N GLY A 63 13.05 18.24 14.64
CA GLY A 63 13.56 16.88 14.73
C GLY A 63 12.53 15.77 14.43
N ARG A 64 11.29 16.12 14.04
CA ARG A 64 10.27 15.13 13.69
C ARG A 64 10.41 14.61 12.26
N ILE A 65 10.84 15.44 11.35
CA ILE A 65 11.03 15.11 9.94
C ILE A 65 12.52 15.20 9.59
N VAL A 66 13.02 14.22 8.85
CA VAL A 66 14.40 14.21 8.36
C VAL A 66 14.68 15.50 7.58
N ASN A 67 15.87 16.08 7.77
CA ASN A 67 16.30 17.35 7.19
C ASN A 67 15.40 18.56 7.53
N GLY A 68 14.39 18.42 8.37
CA GLY A 68 13.39 19.46 8.60
C GLY A 68 12.49 19.74 7.41
N ASP A 69 12.36 18.77 6.50
CA ASP A 69 11.47 18.83 5.33
C ASP A 69 10.01 19.10 5.74
N ARG A 70 9.21 19.60 4.81
CA ARG A 70 7.80 19.93 5.02
C ARG A 70 6.96 19.41 3.84
N SER A 71 5.70 19.06 4.12
CA SER A 71 4.74 18.69 3.10
C SER A 71 4.28 19.86 2.25
N GLU A 72 4.24 21.08 2.84
CA GLU A 72 3.85 22.36 2.22
C GLU A 72 3.05 22.27 0.90
N ARG A 73 3.76 22.34 -0.23
CA ARG A 73 3.18 22.19 -1.57
C ARG A 73 2.91 20.72 -1.93
N ALA A 74 3.63 19.79 -1.33
CA ALA A 74 3.64 18.38 -1.72
C ALA A 74 3.79 18.24 -3.25
N CYS A 75 2.76 17.75 -3.95
CA CYS A 75 2.70 17.69 -5.41
C CYS A 75 1.73 18.70 -6.03
N ASP A 76 1.27 19.70 -5.26
CA ASP A 76 0.30 20.73 -5.68
C ASP A 76 -1.04 20.16 -6.21
N TRP A 77 -1.46 18.97 -5.76
CA TRP A 77 -2.72 18.39 -6.21
C TRP A 77 -3.93 19.23 -5.78
N TRP A 78 -3.90 19.80 -4.58
CA TRP A 78 -4.98 20.68 -4.14
C TRP A 78 -5.08 21.96 -4.99
N ALA A 79 -3.96 22.40 -5.56
CA ALA A 79 -3.92 23.48 -6.54
C ALA A 79 -4.37 23.07 -7.95
N GLY A 80 -4.65 21.78 -8.18
CA GLY A 80 -5.19 21.26 -9.45
C GLY A 80 -4.21 20.46 -10.31
N ARG A 81 -2.95 20.30 -9.88
CA ARG A 81 -1.93 19.56 -10.68
C ARG A 81 -2.15 18.04 -10.75
N TRP A 82 -3.11 17.50 -10.02
CA TRP A 82 -3.58 16.13 -10.17
C TRP A 82 -4.00 15.82 -11.61
N ARG A 83 -4.48 16.80 -12.38
CA ARG A 83 -4.88 16.62 -13.78
C ARG A 83 -3.70 16.17 -14.63
N GLU A 84 -2.57 16.87 -14.50
CA GLU A 84 -1.34 16.54 -15.23
C GLU A 84 -0.80 15.15 -14.83
N ASP A 85 -0.89 14.80 -13.54
CA ASP A 85 -0.40 13.52 -13.05
C ASP A 85 -1.34 12.36 -13.47
N PHE A 86 -2.66 12.60 -13.57
CA PHE A 86 -3.60 11.63 -14.15
C PHE A 86 -3.41 11.48 -15.67
N ASP A 87 -3.08 12.57 -16.40
CA ASP A 87 -2.69 12.49 -17.81
C ASP A 87 -1.47 11.57 -17.98
N ARG A 88 -0.44 11.73 -17.14
CA ARG A 88 0.75 10.87 -17.13
C ARG A 88 0.42 9.41 -16.86
N ALA A 89 -0.49 9.13 -15.93
CA ALA A 89 -0.93 7.77 -15.66
C ALA A 89 -1.68 7.16 -16.85
N HIS A 90 -2.62 7.91 -17.43
CA HIS A 90 -3.39 7.48 -18.61
C HIS A 90 -2.51 7.26 -19.84
N GLU A 91 -1.60 8.17 -20.15
CA GLU A 91 -0.63 8.05 -21.25
C GLU A 91 0.29 6.82 -21.12
N THR A 92 0.42 6.29 -19.92
CA THR A 92 1.17 5.07 -19.60
C THR A 92 0.27 3.84 -19.44
N TYR A 93 -0.93 3.89 -20.01
CA TYR A 93 -1.89 2.79 -20.07
C TYR A 93 -2.36 2.27 -18.70
N GLN A 94 -2.20 3.04 -17.63
CA GLN A 94 -2.81 2.71 -16.36
C GLN A 94 -4.33 2.87 -16.47
N ASN A 95 -5.08 1.89 -15.97
CA ASN A 95 -6.55 1.85 -16.03
C ASN A 95 -7.21 2.01 -14.64
N ALA A 96 -6.40 2.29 -13.62
CA ALA A 96 -6.88 2.51 -12.26
C ALA A 96 -5.96 3.50 -11.51
N HIS A 97 -6.49 4.15 -10.47
CA HIS A 97 -5.70 4.95 -9.55
C HIS A 97 -6.27 4.85 -8.13
N ARG A 98 -5.38 4.65 -7.14
CA ARG A 98 -5.74 4.69 -5.73
C ARG A 98 -5.31 6.02 -5.13
N LEU A 99 -6.28 6.75 -4.55
CA LEU A 99 -6.04 8.01 -3.83
C LEU A 99 -6.71 7.96 -2.46
N SER A 100 -6.32 8.84 -1.55
CA SER A 100 -7.07 9.05 -0.31
C SER A 100 -7.78 10.39 -0.32
N VAL A 101 -8.76 10.53 0.57
CA VAL A 101 -9.41 11.79 0.88
C VAL A 101 -8.99 12.25 2.28
N GLU A 102 -8.94 13.57 2.49
CA GLU A 102 -8.55 14.15 3.76
C GLU A 102 -9.76 14.44 4.65
N TRP A 103 -9.84 13.72 5.78
CA TRP A 103 -10.88 13.95 6.76
C TRP A 103 -10.86 15.39 7.29
N SER A 104 -9.66 15.92 7.53
CA SER A 104 -9.44 17.29 8.00
C SER A 104 -9.91 18.39 7.05
N ARG A 105 -9.99 18.12 5.75
CA ARG A 105 -10.54 19.03 4.75
C ARG A 105 -12.05 18.91 4.64
N ILE A 106 -12.55 17.68 4.61
CA ILE A 106 -13.99 17.40 4.42
C ILE A 106 -14.78 17.76 5.68
N GLN A 107 -14.19 17.55 6.87
CA GLN A 107 -14.78 17.89 8.15
C GLN A 107 -13.76 18.68 8.99
N PRO A 108 -13.58 19.96 8.69
CA PRO A 108 -12.56 20.80 9.33
C PRO A 108 -12.84 21.09 10.81
N GLU A 109 -14.09 20.96 11.26
CA GLU A 109 -14.53 21.05 12.64
C GLU A 109 -15.55 19.92 12.90
N LYS A 110 -15.69 19.48 14.13
CA LYS A 110 -16.51 18.31 14.49
C LYS A 110 -17.92 18.32 13.90
N ASP A 111 -18.54 19.48 13.87
CA ASP A 111 -19.95 19.65 13.45
C ASP A 111 -20.09 20.41 12.11
N ARG A 112 -18.99 20.57 11.36
CA ARG A 112 -18.99 21.31 10.11
C ARG A 112 -18.38 20.51 8.96
N TRP A 113 -19.16 20.34 7.91
CA TRP A 113 -18.74 19.73 6.65
C TRP A 113 -18.37 20.81 5.63
N ASP A 114 -17.34 20.57 4.85
CA ASP A 114 -16.92 21.45 3.75
C ASP A 114 -17.30 20.85 2.40
N GLU A 115 -18.39 21.36 1.84
CA GLU A 115 -18.90 20.92 0.53
C GLU A 115 -17.91 21.24 -0.61
N SER A 116 -17.11 22.28 -0.47
CA SER A 116 -16.10 22.65 -1.47
C SER A 116 -14.97 21.63 -1.52
N ALA A 117 -14.60 21.05 -0.38
CA ALA A 117 -13.63 19.95 -0.32
C ALA A 117 -14.20 18.68 -0.98
N LEU A 118 -15.46 18.33 -0.71
CA LEU A 118 -16.14 17.21 -1.39
C LEU A 118 -16.22 17.44 -2.90
N ASP A 119 -16.52 18.66 -3.35
CA ASP A 119 -16.51 19.00 -4.77
C ASP A 119 -15.13 18.85 -5.41
N ARG A 120 -14.06 19.22 -4.71
CA ARG A 120 -12.70 19.02 -5.19
C ARG A 120 -12.39 17.53 -5.40
N TYR A 121 -12.73 16.67 -4.45
CA TYR A 121 -12.58 15.21 -4.62
C TYR A 121 -13.47 14.66 -5.72
N ARG A 122 -14.71 15.16 -5.87
CA ARG A 122 -15.58 14.80 -6.99
C ARG A 122 -14.93 15.12 -8.33
N GLN A 123 -14.29 16.30 -8.46
CA GLN A 123 -13.56 16.67 -9.67
C GLN A 123 -12.38 15.71 -9.96
N MET A 124 -11.65 15.27 -8.93
CA MET A 124 -10.58 14.27 -9.11
C MET A 124 -11.13 12.93 -9.60
N LEU A 125 -12.23 12.45 -9.02
CA LEU A 125 -12.86 11.19 -9.45
C LEU A 125 -13.45 11.29 -10.87
N LEU A 126 -14.05 12.42 -11.23
CA LEU A 126 -14.49 12.69 -12.61
C LEU A 126 -13.29 12.72 -13.55
N GLY A 127 -12.19 13.35 -13.15
CA GLY A 127 -10.96 13.39 -13.94
C GLY A 127 -10.36 11.99 -14.19
N LEU A 128 -10.48 11.04 -13.25
CA LEU A 128 -10.11 9.64 -13.49
C LEU A 128 -11.10 8.99 -14.47
N LYS A 129 -12.40 9.19 -14.28
CA LYS A 129 -13.43 8.64 -15.16
C LYS A 129 -13.31 9.12 -16.60
N GLU A 130 -12.97 10.41 -16.82
CA GLU A 130 -12.72 10.98 -18.15
C GLU A 130 -11.54 10.33 -18.88
N ARG A 131 -10.67 9.64 -18.13
CA ARG A 131 -9.50 8.90 -18.62
C ARG A 131 -9.71 7.38 -18.59
N ASP A 132 -10.96 6.92 -18.46
CA ASP A 132 -11.32 5.50 -18.34
C ASP A 132 -10.55 4.77 -17.21
N MET A 133 -10.22 5.48 -16.15
CA MET A 133 -9.50 4.93 -14.99
C MET A 133 -10.45 4.64 -13.83
N THR A 134 -10.37 3.43 -13.29
CA THR A 134 -11.10 3.03 -12.09
C THR A 134 -10.50 3.70 -10.85
N ALA A 135 -11.34 4.37 -10.07
CA ALA A 135 -10.94 4.95 -8.79
C ALA A 135 -11.03 3.94 -7.65
N MET A 136 -10.03 3.90 -6.78
CA MET A 136 -10.06 3.26 -5.47
C MET A 136 -9.79 4.34 -4.41
N VAL A 137 -10.74 4.60 -3.51
CA VAL A 137 -10.65 5.70 -2.54
C VAL A 137 -10.36 5.17 -1.15
N THR A 138 -9.32 5.71 -0.52
CA THR A 138 -8.96 5.44 0.87
C THR A 138 -9.52 6.55 1.76
N LEU A 139 -10.25 6.17 2.83
CA LEU A 139 -10.92 7.10 3.72
C LEU A 139 -10.02 7.61 4.86
N HIS A 140 -9.11 6.77 5.37
CA HIS A 140 -8.10 7.16 6.35
C HIS A 140 -6.71 6.68 5.92
N HIS A 141 -5.81 7.63 5.68
CA HIS A 141 -4.42 7.36 5.32
C HIS A 141 -3.48 8.17 6.24
N PHE A 142 -3.40 7.73 7.51
CA PHE A 142 -2.54 8.20 8.60
C PHE A 142 -2.86 9.56 9.21
N THR A 143 -3.62 10.42 8.54
CA THR A 143 -3.92 11.77 9.02
C THR A 143 -5.26 11.85 9.72
N SER A 144 -5.33 12.65 10.77
CA SER A 144 -6.56 12.92 11.52
C SER A 144 -6.77 14.42 11.72
N PRO A 145 -8.02 14.92 11.67
CA PRO A 145 -8.31 16.33 11.94
C PRO A 145 -7.84 16.75 13.33
N LEU A 146 -7.40 18.00 13.50
CA LEU A 146 -6.95 18.51 14.80
C LEU A 146 -8.05 18.40 15.88
N TRP A 147 -9.31 18.70 15.55
CA TRP A 147 -10.41 18.58 16.50
C TRP A 147 -10.59 17.14 17.02
N LEU A 148 -10.34 16.11 16.16
CA LEU A 148 -10.39 14.71 16.59
C LEU A 148 -9.20 14.38 17.50
N THR A 149 -8.02 14.89 17.18
CA THR A 149 -6.81 14.73 18.00
C THR A 149 -7.00 15.35 19.40
N GLU A 150 -7.61 16.54 19.48
CA GLU A 150 -7.96 17.22 20.72
C GLU A 150 -8.95 16.42 21.59
N MET A 151 -9.84 15.63 20.97
CA MET A 151 -10.74 14.70 21.65
C MET A 151 -10.06 13.41 22.10
N GLY A 152 -8.76 13.23 21.85
CA GLY A 152 -8.02 12.01 22.16
C GLY A 152 -7.81 11.06 20.96
N GLY A 153 -8.19 11.47 19.75
CA GLY A 153 -7.94 10.76 18.51
C GLY A 153 -8.44 9.31 18.53
N TRP A 154 -7.66 8.41 17.98
CA TRP A 154 -7.97 6.98 17.92
C TRP A 154 -7.91 6.25 19.26
N GLU A 155 -7.43 6.90 20.32
CA GLU A 155 -7.51 6.36 21.68
C GLU A 155 -8.94 6.50 22.28
N ASN A 156 -9.69 7.49 21.83
CA ASN A 156 -11.07 7.69 22.26
C ASN A 156 -12.01 6.82 21.45
N GLU A 157 -12.79 5.96 22.12
CA GLU A 157 -13.71 5.03 21.44
C GLU A 157 -14.82 5.75 20.64
N ALA A 158 -15.09 7.03 20.94
CA ALA A 158 -16.01 7.85 20.17
C ALA A 158 -15.59 7.99 18.68
N VAL A 159 -14.31 7.77 18.34
CA VAL A 159 -13.81 7.74 16.95
C VAL A 159 -14.57 6.72 16.09
N VAL A 160 -15.11 5.65 16.67
CA VAL A 160 -15.84 4.60 15.94
C VAL A 160 -17.04 5.18 15.21
N GLU A 161 -17.90 5.88 15.93
CA GLU A 161 -19.10 6.51 15.36
C GLU A 161 -18.75 7.72 14.48
N LEU A 162 -17.74 8.49 14.86
CA LEU A 162 -17.29 9.64 14.08
C LEU A 162 -16.73 9.22 12.73
N PHE A 163 -15.95 8.14 12.69
CA PHE A 163 -15.41 7.62 11.44
C PHE A 163 -16.48 6.98 10.55
N ALA A 164 -17.46 6.29 11.15
CA ALA A 164 -18.61 5.77 10.42
C ALA A 164 -19.44 6.91 9.79
N ALA A 165 -19.70 7.98 10.53
CA ALA A 165 -20.40 9.16 10.01
C ALA A 165 -19.62 9.85 8.90
N PHE A 166 -18.31 10.02 9.06
CA PHE A 166 -17.43 10.54 8.01
C PHE A 166 -17.49 9.67 6.75
N SER A 167 -17.35 8.35 6.91
CA SER A 167 -17.37 7.39 5.80
C SER A 167 -18.70 7.45 5.04
N ARG A 168 -19.82 7.46 5.75
CA ARG A 168 -21.17 7.64 5.17
C ARG A 168 -21.23 8.93 4.34
N ARG A 169 -20.84 10.05 4.92
CA ARG A 169 -20.89 11.37 4.24
C ARG A 169 -20.07 11.41 2.96
N VAL A 170 -18.86 10.84 2.99
CA VAL A 170 -17.99 10.75 1.81
C VAL A 170 -18.63 9.89 0.72
N VAL A 171 -19.18 8.73 1.08
CA VAL A 171 -19.79 7.80 0.11
C VAL A 171 -21.08 8.38 -0.46
N GLU A 172 -21.92 9.03 0.33
CA GLU A 172 -23.10 9.76 -0.18
C GLU A 172 -22.74 10.83 -1.20
N ALA A 173 -21.63 11.53 -1.00
CA ALA A 173 -21.18 12.60 -1.89
C ALA A 173 -20.45 12.09 -3.15
N LEU A 174 -19.70 10.99 -3.05
CA LEU A 174 -18.76 10.54 -4.07
C LEU A 174 -19.07 9.16 -4.67
N GLY A 175 -20.00 8.40 -4.09
CA GLY A 175 -20.27 7.01 -4.46
C GLY A 175 -20.79 6.81 -5.88
N SER A 176 -21.33 7.85 -6.56
CA SER A 176 -21.67 7.80 -7.98
C SER A 176 -20.44 7.75 -8.91
N HIS A 177 -19.24 7.98 -8.37
CA HIS A 177 -17.99 8.05 -9.13
C HIS A 177 -16.94 7.03 -8.69
N CYS A 178 -17.20 6.27 -7.60
CA CYS A 178 -16.29 5.28 -7.05
C CYS A 178 -17.07 4.11 -6.46
N ASN A 179 -16.61 2.88 -6.72
CA ASN A 179 -17.15 1.67 -6.12
C ASN A 179 -16.17 0.96 -5.16
N TYR A 180 -14.88 1.33 -5.18
CA TYR A 180 -13.85 0.70 -4.37
C TYR A 180 -13.43 1.60 -3.22
N TRP A 181 -13.66 1.13 -1.99
CA TRP A 181 -13.39 1.89 -0.78
C TRP A 181 -12.42 1.14 0.12
N VAL A 182 -11.31 1.76 0.43
CA VAL A 182 -10.39 1.33 1.49
C VAL A 182 -10.71 2.17 2.72
N THR A 183 -11.25 1.56 3.76
CA THR A 183 -11.60 2.31 4.97
C THR A 183 -10.36 2.87 5.65
N ILE A 184 -9.39 2.01 5.91
CA ILE A 184 -8.16 2.37 6.63
C ILE A 184 -6.95 1.82 5.89
N ASN A 185 -5.96 2.68 5.66
CA ASN A 185 -4.63 2.27 5.23
C ASN A 185 -3.81 1.83 6.42
N GLU A 186 -3.26 0.62 6.37
CA GLU A 186 -2.23 0.09 7.27
C GLU A 186 -2.47 0.35 8.78
N PRO A 187 -3.57 -0.14 9.36
CA PRO A 187 -3.88 0.11 10.77
C PRO A 187 -2.77 -0.34 11.73
N ASN A 188 -2.03 -1.38 11.35
CA ASN A 188 -0.88 -1.89 12.10
C ASN A 188 0.35 -0.96 12.02
N VAL A 189 0.60 -0.29 10.90
CA VAL A 189 1.66 0.70 10.76
C VAL A 189 1.31 1.98 11.52
N TYR A 190 0.08 2.47 11.37
CA TYR A 190 -0.41 3.61 12.15
C TYR A 190 -0.25 3.37 13.65
N MET A 191 -0.70 2.22 14.15
CA MET A 191 -0.55 1.83 15.53
C MET A 191 0.92 1.76 15.96
N SER A 192 1.77 1.11 15.17
CA SER A 192 3.18 0.93 15.55
C SER A 192 3.98 2.23 15.43
N GLY A 193 3.78 3.02 14.40
CA GLY A 193 4.47 4.30 14.19
C GLY A 193 4.09 5.36 15.22
N GLY A 194 2.79 5.49 15.50
CA GLY A 194 2.28 6.53 16.39
C GLY A 194 2.35 6.19 17.89
N TYR A 195 2.27 4.89 18.24
CA TYR A 195 2.05 4.49 19.64
C TYR A 195 3.08 3.51 20.21
N LEU A 196 3.98 2.95 19.37
CA LEU A 196 5.10 2.12 19.84
C LEU A 196 6.47 2.72 19.49
N GLY A 197 6.64 3.18 18.24
CA GLY A 197 7.90 3.72 17.74
C GLY A 197 8.08 5.22 17.98
N GLY A 198 6.97 5.95 18.14
CA GLY A 198 6.96 7.39 18.36
C GLY A 198 7.43 8.25 17.18
N GLY A 199 7.58 7.66 15.99
CA GLY A 199 7.97 8.36 14.76
C GLY A 199 6.83 9.09 14.07
N PHE A 200 5.59 8.65 14.31
CA PHE A 200 4.36 9.26 13.80
C PHE A 200 3.62 10.02 14.91
N PRO A 201 2.74 10.98 14.58
CA PRO A 201 1.84 11.53 15.59
C PRO A 201 0.98 10.41 16.22
N PRO A 202 0.66 10.47 17.51
CA PRO A 202 1.02 11.47 18.51
C PRO A 202 2.37 11.28 19.21
N GLY A 203 3.22 10.38 18.75
CA GLY A 203 4.59 10.18 19.25
C GLY A 203 4.67 9.44 20.59
N LYS A 204 3.74 8.52 20.84
CA LYS A 204 3.70 7.73 22.07
C LYS A 204 4.58 6.48 21.99
N ASN A 205 4.95 5.95 23.17
CA ASN A 205 5.62 4.66 23.32
C ASN A 205 4.93 3.90 24.45
N ASP A 206 3.73 3.38 24.18
CA ASP A 206 2.94 2.59 25.14
C ASP A 206 2.16 1.48 24.44
N ILE A 207 2.53 0.24 24.71
CA ILE A 207 1.93 -0.96 24.09
C ILE A 207 0.44 -1.10 24.40
N LYS A 208 0.00 -0.73 25.60
CA LYS A 208 -1.43 -0.85 25.98
C LYS A 208 -2.27 0.10 25.16
N THR A 209 -1.83 1.34 25.04
CA THR A 209 -2.47 2.35 24.18
C THR A 209 -2.44 1.94 22.72
N ALA A 210 -1.30 1.44 22.24
CA ALA A 210 -1.16 0.95 20.85
C ALA A 210 -2.20 -0.13 20.53
N LEU A 211 -2.35 -1.14 21.38
CA LEU A 211 -3.33 -2.22 21.17
C LEU A 211 -4.76 -1.72 21.27
N LYS A 212 -5.04 -0.75 22.17
CA LYS A 212 -6.35 -0.10 22.26
C LYS A 212 -6.69 0.65 20.97
N VAL A 213 -5.74 1.38 20.41
CA VAL A 213 -5.90 2.08 19.12
C VAL A 213 -6.18 1.08 17.99
N LEU A 214 -5.41 0.00 17.88
CA LEU A 214 -5.64 -1.02 16.86
C LEU A 214 -7.05 -1.64 16.96
N ARG A 215 -7.52 -1.90 18.20
CA ARG A 215 -8.88 -2.36 18.47
C ARG A 215 -9.94 -1.34 18.06
N ASN A 216 -9.74 -0.06 18.38
CA ASN A 216 -10.67 1.01 18.02
C ASN A 216 -10.73 1.20 16.50
N MET A 217 -9.58 1.09 15.78
CA MET A 217 -9.54 1.09 14.32
C MET A 217 -10.33 -0.08 13.74
N LEU A 218 -10.25 -1.28 14.34
CA LEU A 218 -11.05 -2.43 13.92
C LEU A 218 -12.56 -2.18 14.09
N LYS A 219 -12.99 -1.65 15.24
CA LYS A 219 -14.40 -1.28 15.47
C LYS A 219 -14.86 -0.20 14.49
N ALA A 220 -14.03 0.82 14.27
CA ALA A 220 -14.31 1.90 13.33
C ALA A 220 -14.43 1.42 11.89
N HIS A 221 -13.55 0.50 11.47
CA HIS A 221 -13.67 -0.15 10.17
C HIS A 221 -15.01 -0.89 10.02
N ALA A 222 -15.39 -1.69 11.03
CA ALA A 222 -16.63 -2.45 10.99
C ALA A 222 -17.87 -1.54 10.91
N ALA A 223 -17.89 -0.45 11.68
CA ALA A 223 -18.96 0.54 11.63
C ALA A 223 -18.99 1.29 10.30
N ALA A 224 -17.82 1.67 9.78
CA ALA A 224 -17.69 2.30 8.47
C ALA A 224 -18.14 1.37 7.32
N TYR A 225 -17.80 0.07 7.38
CA TYR A 225 -18.27 -0.94 6.42
C TYR A 225 -19.80 -0.96 6.31
N GLN A 226 -20.49 -1.01 7.44
CA GLN A 226 -21.96 -0.97 7.46
C GLN A 226 -22.50 0.35 6.90
N ALA A 227 -21.94 1.48 7.35
CA ALA A 227 -22.35 2.81 6.90
C ALA A 227 -22.17 3.01 5.38
N ILE A 228 -21.09 2.47 4.81
CA ILE A 228 -20.81 2.52 3.37
C ILE A 228 -21.84 1.69 2.60
N HIS A 229 -22.10 0.44 3.02
CA HIS A 229 -23.06 -0.41 2.34
C HIS A 229 -24.50 0.08 2.44
N GLU A 230 -24.86 0.76 3.53
CA GLU A 230 -26.15 1.45 3.66
C GLU A 230 -26.27 2.64 2.69
N ALA A 231 -25.18 3.40 2.47
CA ALA A 231 -25.16 4.53 1.55
C ALA A 231 -25.02 4.08 0.08
N GLN A 232 -24.32 2.98 -0.18
CA GLN A 232 -24.02 2.45 -1.50
C GLN A 232 -23.99 0.91 -1.47
N SER A 233 -25.11 0.27 -1.74
CA SER A 233 -25.28 -1.20 -1.64
C SER A 233 -24.35 -2.00 -2.56
N GLY A 234 -23.86 -1.42 -3.66
CA GLY A 234 -22.93 -2.04 -4.61
C GLY A 234 -21.46 -1.72 -4.33
N ALA A 235 -21.14 -1.11 -3.20
CA ALA A 235 -19.76 -0.80 -2.82
C ALA A 235 -18.92 -2.08 -2.66
N MET A 236 -17.63 -1.96 -3.00
CA MET A 236 -16.60 -2.93 -2.68
C MET A 236 -15.71 -2.31 -1.59
N VAL A 237 -15.77 -2.84 -0.39
CA VAL A 237 -15.12 -2.26 0.80
C VAL A 237 -14.05 -3.20 1.34
N GLY A 238 -12.87 -2.66 1.62
CA GLY A 238 -11.76 -3.43 2.18
C GLY A 238 -10.85 -2.60 3.07
N VAL A 239 -9.79 -3.22 3.54
CA VAL A 239 -8.68 -2.60 4.26
C VAL A 239 -7.40 -2.82 3.47
N ALA A 240 -6.51 -1.83 3.44
CA ALA A 240 -5.16 -2.04 2.93
C ALA A 240 -4.27 -2.52 4.09
N HIS A 241 -4.00 -3.81 4.13
CA HIS A 241 -3.17 -4.43 5.16
C HIS A 241 -1.69 -4.36 4.77
N HIS A 242 -0.88 -3.71 5.58
CA HIS A 242 0.57 -3.85 5.45
C HIS A 242 0.99 -5.22 5.98
N TRP A 243 1.51 -6.06 5.11
CA TRP A 243 2.07 -7.32 5.53
C TRP A 243 3.60 -7.25 5.48
N ARG A 244 4.23 -7.46 6.64
CA ARG A 244 5.68 -7.55 6.78
C ARG A 244 6.01 -8.89 7.43
N GLY A 245 6.63 -9.79 6.69
CA GLY A 245 7.02 -11.08 7.22
C GLY A 245 8.18 -10.96 8.20
N PHE A 246 7.97 -11.38 9.45
CA PHE A 246 9.01 -11.45 10.47
C PHE A 246 9.52 -12.87 10.57
N LEU A 247 10.75 -13.10 10.07
CA LEU A 247 11.36 -14.42 10.02
C LEU A 247 12.37 -14.59 11.18
N PRO A 248 12.41 -15.74 11.87
CA PRO A 248 13.39 -15.95 12.92
C PRO A 248 14.80 -16.07 12.33
N ALA A 249 15.72 -15.21 12.80
CA ALA A 249 17.10 -15.18 12.33
C ALA A 249 17.92 -16.44 12.70
N ASN A 250 17.44 -17.23 13.65
CA ASN A 250 18.03 -18.50 14.05
C ASN A 250 16.96 -19.44 14.63
N ARG A 251 17.36 -20.70 14.90
CA ARG A 251 16.45 -21.73 15.42
C ARG A 251 16.18 -21.64 16.92
N GLY A 252 16.72 -20.65 17.63
CA GLY A 252 16.57 -20.48 19.07
C GLY A 252 15.10 -20.24 19.48
N PRO A 253 14.65 -20.82 20.62
CA PRO A 253 13.25 -20.73 21.02
C PRO A 253 12.80 -19.32 21.30
N LEU A 254 13.62 -18.47 21.92
CA LEU A 254 13.29 -17.05 22.17
C LEU A 254 13.18 -16.24 20.87
N THR A 255 14.08 -16.48 19.91
CA THR A 255 14.01 -15.82 18.59
C THR A 255 12.74 -16.22 17.84
N ARG A 256 12.35 -17.51 17.84
CA ARG A 256 11.10 -17.94 17.24
C ARG A 256 9.88 -17.35 17.95
N PHE A 257 9.91 -17.30 19.27
CA PHE A 257 8.84 -16.68 20.05
C PHE A 257 8.69 -15.20 19.67
N SER A 258 9.79 -14.43 19.60
CA SER A 258 9.77 -13.02 19.20
C SER A 258 9.22 -12.83 17.79
N ALA A 259 9.68 -13.63 16.80
CA ALA A 259 9.17 -13.56 15.43
C ALA A 259 7.67 -13.87 15.37
N ASN A 260 7.20 -14.90 16.07
CA ASN A 260 5.80 -15.27 16.14
C ASN A 260 4.95 -14.18 16.80
N LEU A 261 5.46 -13.55 17.86
CA LEU A 261 4.78 -12.46 18.55
C LEU A 261 4.57 -11.25 17.62
N HIS A 262 5.63 -10.87 16.88
CA HIS A 262 5.54 -9.77 15.89
C HIS A 262 4.52 -10.12 14.78
N ASN A 263 4.60 -11.30 14.19
CA ASN A 263 3.63 -11.73 13.19
C ASN A 263 2.20 -11.72 13.76
N LYS A 264 2.00 -12.20 14.98
CA LYS A 264 0.68 -12.26 15.60
C LYS A 264 0.07 -10.86 15.81
N VAL A 265 0.84 -9.92 16.34
CA VAL A 265 0.34 -8.58 16.63
C VAL A 265 0.24 -7.74 15.34
N PHE A 266 1.27 -7.75 14.52
CA PHE A 266 1.38 -6.88 13.35
C PHE A 266 0.59 -7.40 12.16
N ASN A 267 0.73 -8.70 11.81
CA ASN A 267 0.13 -9.26 10.60
C ASN A 267 -1.24 -9.90 10.84
N GLU A 268 -1.52 -10.45 12.04
CA GLU A 268 -2.69 -11.31 12.23
C GLU A 268 -3.80 -10.67 13.07
N ALA A 269 -3.50 -9.86 14.07
CA ALA A 269 -4.50 -9.40 15.05
C ALA A 269 -5.71 -8.72 14.39
N PHE A 270 -5.50 -7.82 13.45
CA PHE A 270 -6.57 -7.09 12.77
C PHE A 270 -7.30 -7.96 11.72
N PRO A 271 -6.63 -8.54 10.70
CA PRO A 271 -7.33 -9.28 9.65
C PRO A 271 -7.97 -10.60 10.15
N GLN A 272 -7.41 -11.25 11.18
CA GLN A 272 -8.06 -12.41 11.77
C GLN A 272 -9.34 -12.04 12.53
N ALA A 273 -9.39 -10.86 13.13
CA ALA A 273 -10.60 -10.36 13.74
C ALA A 273 -11.71 -10.09 12.71
N LEU A 274 -11.36 -9.60 11.52
CA LEU A 274 -12.30 -9.45 10.39
C LEU A 274 -12.83 -10.80 9.90
N ARG A 275 -12.05 -11.88 10.04
CA ARG A 275 -12.49 -13.23 9.67
C ARG A 275 -13.33 -13.90 10.75
N THR A 276 -13.01 -13.70 12.01
CA THR A 276 -13.54 -14.50 13.12
C THR A 276 -14.46 -13.76 14.08
N GLY A 277 -14.43 -12.42 14.06
CA GLY A 277 -15.09 -11.59 15.08
C GLY A 277 -14.32 -11.57 16.42
N LYS A 278 -13.09 -12.08 16.47
CA LYS A 278 -12.28 -12.17 17.70
C LYS A 278 -10.98 -11.42 17.54
N PHE A 279 -10.82 -10.34 18.27
CA PHE A 279 -9.57 -9.60 18.34
C PHE A 279 -8.64 -10.24 19.37
N ASP A 280 -7.47 -10.69 18.94
CA ASP A 280 -6.43 -11.27 19.81
C ASP A 280 -5.05 -10.69 19.46
N ALA A 281 -4.66 -9.66 20.18
CA ALA A 281 -3.34 -9.03 20.14
C ALA A 281 -2.49 -9.42 21.36
N VAL A 282 -2.61 -10.66 21.83
CA VAL A 282 -1.90 -11.26 22.97
C VAL A 282 -2.27 -10.64 24.32
N MET A 283 -1.94 -9.36 24.54
CA MET A 283 -2.20 -8.65 25.80
C MET A 283 -3.61 -8.04 25.87
N LEU A 284 -4.26 -7.87 24.72
CA LEU A 284 -5.64 -7.38 24.62
C LEU A 284 -6.43 -8.35 23.75
N LYS A 285 -7.51 -8.89 24.34
CA LYS A 285 -8.44 -9.81 23.66
C LYS A 285 -9.85 -9.32 23.88
N GLU A 286 -10.63 -9.32 22.80
CA GLU A 286 -12.03 -8.88 22.86
C GLU A 286 -12.83 -9.60 21.75
N ASP A 287 -14.05 -10.05 22.07
CA ASP A 287 -14.99 -10.51 21.06
C ASP A 287 -15.69 -9.30 20.45
N ILE A 288 -15.52 -9.11 19.14
CA ILE A 288 -16.08 -8.01 18.35
C ILE A 288 -16.84 -8.64 17.17
N PRO A 289 -18.00 -9.28 17.43
CA PRO A 289 -18.73 -10.03 16.41
C PRO A 289 -19.16 -9.17 15.22
N GLN A 290 -19.39 -7.87 15.43
CA GLN A 290 -19.72 -6.91 14.38
C GLN A 290 -18.58 -6.68 13.38
N ALA A 291 -17.34 -7.03 13.70
CA ALA A 291 -16.22 -6.96 12.78
C ALA A 291 -16.12 -8.16 11.82
N LYS A 292 -16.85 -9.25 12.13
CA LYS A 292 -16.78 -10.46 11.32
C LYS A 292 -17.36 -10.22 9.93
N ASP A 293 -16.61 -10.68 8.91
CA ASP A 293 -16.98 -10.63 7.48
C ASP A 293 -17.19 -9.21 6.93
N THR A 294 -16.59 -8.18 7.53
CA THR A 294 -16.72 -6.78 7.11
C THR A 294 -15.66 -6.37 6.09
N GLN A 295 -15.35 -7.22 5.12
CA GLN A 295 -14.53 -6.85 3.95
C GLN A 295 -14.94 -7.65 2.72
N ASP A 296 -15.04 -6.98 1.57
CA ASP A 296 -15.39 -7.57 0.28
C ASP A 296 -14.15 -7.97 -0.51
N PHE A 297 -13.02 -7.31 -0.27
CA PHE A 297 -11.73 -7.61 -0.83
C PHE A 297 -10.61 -7.44 0.20
N ILE A 298 -9.46 -8.01 -0.07
CA ILE A 298 -8.22 -7.84 0.70
C ILE A 298 -7.32 -6.87 -0.06
N GLY A 299 -7.00 -5.73 0.54
CA GLY A 299 -5.91 -4.88 0.09
C GLY A 299 -4.59 -5.35 0.74
N LEU A 300 -3.53 -5.46 -0.05
CA LEU A 300 -2.20 -5.83 0.42
C LEU A 300 -1.19 -4.73 0.07
N ASN A 301 -0.56 -4.18 1.10
CA ASN A 301 0.63 -3.36 0.97
C ASN A 301 1.84 -4.23 1.33
N TYR A 302 2.77 -4.37 0.38
CA TYR A 302 3.97 -5.16 0.60
C TYR A 302 5.21 -4.42 0.09
N TYR A 303 6.22 -4.38 0.93
CA TYR A 303 7.51 -3.78 0.58
C TYR A 303 8.69 -4.72 0.82
N THR A 304 8.71 -5.43 1.98
CA THR A 304 9.84 -6.26 2.37
C THR A 304 9.50 -7.23 3.52
N ARG A 305 10.44 -8.17 3.81
CA ARG A 305 10.48 -8.95 5.04
C ARG A 305 11.73 -8.63 5.85
N GLU A 306 11.69 -8.92 7.15
CA GLU A 306 12.79 -8.71 8.08
C GLU A 306 13.14 -10.00 8.83
N LEU A 307 14.41 -10.15 9.17
CA LEU A 307 14.88 -11.10 10.17
C LEU A 307 14.70 -10.53 11.57
N VAL A 308 14.27 -11.38 12.48
CA VAL A 308 14.05 -11.06 13.88
C VAL A 308 14.97 -11.89 14.75
N ARG A 309 15.65 -11.25 15.69
CA ARG A 309 16.46 -11.89 16.72
C ARG A 309 16.04 -11.38 18.09
N PHE A 310 15.93 -12.29 19.07
CA PHE A 310 15.73 -11.89 20.47
C PHE A 310 16.95 -11.16 20.99
N ASP A 311 16.73 -9.99 21.65
CA ASP A 311 17.79 -9.13 22.17
C ASP A 311 17.34 -8.46 23.48
N LEU A 312 17.94 -8.89 24.60
CA LEU A 312 17.63 -8.37 25.93
C LEU A 312 18.00 -6.88 26.11
N SER A 313 18.88 -6.35 25.28
CA SER A 313 19.30 -4.93 25.35
C SER A 313 18.25 -3.96 24.78
N LYS A 314 17.18 -4.49 24.15
CA LYS A 314 16.14 -3.71 23.44
C LYS A 314 14.74 -3.87 24.04
N PRO A 315 14.53 -3.48 25.31
CA PRO A 315 13.21 -3.64 25.94
C PRO A 315 12.11 -2.79 25.28
N SER A 316 12.44 -1.60 24.77
CA SER A 316 11.51 -0.73 24.06
C SER A 316 11.04 -1.30 22.70
N GLU A 317 11.82 -2.19 22.10
CA GLU A 317 11.49 -2.91 20.87
C GLU A 317 10.94 -4.33 21.17
N VAL A 318 10.35 -4.52 22.34
CA VAL A 318 9.83 -5.82 22.82
C VAL A 318 10.92 -6.91 22.80
N PHE A 319 12.14 -6.54 23.26
CA PHE A 319 13.31 -7.42 23.27
C PHE A 319 13.68 -7.99 21.90
N THR A 320 13.54 -7.19 20.84
CA THR A 320 13.70 -7.66 19.47
C THR A 320 14.65 -6.76 18.70
N GLN A 321 15.60 -7.36 17.99
CA GLN A 321 16.36 -6.72 16.93
C GLN A 321 15.80 -7.16 15.57
N ARG A 322 15.48 -6.19 14.71
CA ARG A 322 15.06 -6.42 13.32
C ARG A 322 16.18 -5.98 12.38
N PHE A 323 16.42 -6.74 11.33
CA PHE A 323 17.47 -6.47 10.34
C PHE A 323 17.23 -7.26 9.05
N TYR A 324 17.96 -6.91 8.00
CA TYR A 324 17.96 -7.66 6.73
C TYR A 324 19.06 -8.73 6.71
N PRO A 325 18.93 -9.79 5.85
CA PRO A 325 20.01 -10.70 5.55
C PRO A 325 21.28 -9.96 5.11
N LYS A 326 22.46 -10.56 5.29
CA LYS A 326 23.74 -9.93 4.89
C LYS A 326 23.89 -9.77 3.39
N ASP A 327 23.23 -10.63 2.62
CA ASP A 327 23.16 -10.67 1.16
C ASP A 327 21.91 -9.98 0.60
N ALA A 328 21.23 -9.17 1.43
CA ALA A 328 20.06 -8.43 1.02
C ALA A 328 20.42 -7.41 -0.07
N GLU A 329 19.56 -7.33 -1.10
CA GLU A 329 19.63 -6.26 -2.09
C GLU A 329 18.82 -5.07 -1.58
N LEU A 330 19.50 -4.09 -0.99
CA LEU A 330 18.87 -2.94 -0.34
C LEU A 330 18.55 -1.82 -1.34
N SER A 331 17.49 -1.08 -1.04
CA SER A 331 17.13 0.16 -1.74
C SER A 331 18.17 1.27 -1.53
N GLU A 332 18.03 2.38 -2.24
CA GLU A 332 19.00 3.50 -2.20
C GLU A 332 19.25 4.04 -0.77
N THR A 333 18.25 4.02 0.09
CA THR A 333 18.36 4.50 1.49
C THR A 333 18.52 3.38 2.51
N ASP A 334 18.81 2.14 2.07
CA ASP A 334 18.86 0.93 2.90
C ASP A 334 17.55 0.61 3.66
N PHE A 335 16.45 1.25 3.25
CA PHE A 335 15.16 1.14 3.93
C PHE A 335 14.42 -0.16 3.59
N LEU A 336 14.55 -0.64 2.36
CA LEU A 336 13.86 -1.82 1.86
C LEU A 336 14.83 -2.84 1.26
N ASN A 337 14.54 -4.11 1.48
CA ASN A 337 15.19 -5.22 0.80
C ASN A 337 14.31 -5.73 -0.36
N ASN A 338 14.89 -5.93 -1.52
CA ASN A 338 14.23 -6.57 -2.66
C ASN A 338 13.94 -8.04 -2.35
N ASP A 339 12.69 -8.37 -2.06
CA ASP A 339 12.30 -9.70 -1.63
C ASP A 339 11.01 -10.19 -2.34
N PRO A 340 11.11 -10.62 -3.61
CA PRO A 340 9.97 -11.13 -4.37
C PRO A 340 9.38 -12.44 -3.79
N GLU A 341 10.17 -13.27 -3.11
CA GLU A 341 9.65 -14.45 -2.41
C GLU A 341 8.81 -14.08 -1.19
N GLY A 342 9.15 -12.98 -0.53
CA GLY A 342 8.32 -12.39 0.51
C GLY A 342 7.00 -11.87 -0.03
N PHE A 343 7.01 -11.25 -1.21
CA PHE A 343 5.79 -10.82 -1.87
C PHE A 343 4.86 -11.98 -2.21
N LYS A 344 5.41 -13.07 -2.73
CA LYS A 344 4.67 -14.31 -2.96
C LYS A 344 4.07 -14.89 -1.67
N ALA A 345 4.83 -14.85 -0.57
CA ALA A 345 4.33 -15.26 0.75
C ALA A 345 3.21 -14.34 1.26
N CYS A 346 3.31 -13.03 1.06
CA CYS A 346 2.26 -12.05 1.36
C CYS A 346 0.96 -12.36 0.59
N ILE A 347 1.05 -12.58 -0.71
CA ILE A 347 -0.12 -12.93 -1.55
C ILE A 347 -0.75 -14.25 -1.09
N LYS A 348 0.06 -15.25 -0.80
CA LYS A 348 -0.41 -16.54 -0.24
C LYS A 348 -1.10 -16.34 1.11
N TRP A 349 -0.56 -15.47 1.96
CA TRP A 349 -1.18 -15.10 3.22
C TRP A 349 -2.55 -14.43 2.98
N GLY A 350 -2.65 -13.48 2.06
CA GLY A 350 -3.92 -12.84 1.70
C GLY A 350 -4.98 -13.82 1.18
N ALA A 351 -4.55 -14.84 0.43
CA ALA A 351 -5.46 -15.85 -0.15
C ALA A 351 -6.22 -16.68 0.89
N GLN A 352 -5.71 -16.81 2.13
CA GLN A 352 -6.39 -17.54 3.21
C GLN A 352 -7.75 -16.93 3.61
N PHE A 353 -8.00 -15.68 3.28
CA PHE A 353 -9.25 -14.99 3.61
C PHE A 353 -10.37 -15.23 2.59
N GLY A 354 -10.08 -15.88 1.45
CA GLY A 354 -11.08 -16.32 0.46
C GLY A 354 -11.77 -15.17 -0.29
N LYS A 355 -11.16 -13.97 -0.31
CA LYS A 355 -11.70 -12.79 -0.99
C LYS A 355 -10.83 -12.40 -2.19
N PRO A 356 -11.34 -11.61 -3.16
CA PRO A 356 -10.50 -10.96 -4.16
C PRO A 356 -9.36 -10.17 -3.51
N ILE A 357 -8.18 -10.20 -4.11
CA ILE A 357 -6.98 -9.52 -3.62
C ILE A 357 -6.64 -8.36 -4.56
N TYR A 358 -6.36 -7.20 -4.00
CA TYR A 358 -5.71 -6.09 -4.69
C TYR A 358 -4.38 -5.79 -4.01
N ILE A 359 -3.31 -5.71 -4.79
CA ILE A 359 -2.05 -5.17 -4.29
C ILE A 359 -2.23 -3.66 -4.27
N THR A 360 -2.55 -3.14 -3.09
CA THR A 360 -2.89 -1.73 -2.89
C THR A 360 -1.67 -0.83 -2.80
N GLU A 361 -0.51 -1.42 -2.46
CA GLU A 361 0.80 -0.76 -2.58
C GLU A 361 1.92 -1.78 -2.74
N ASN A 362 2.88 -1.48 -3.63
CA ASN A 362 4.16 -2.15 -3.75
C ASN A 362 5.12 -1.21 -4.50
N GLY A 363 6.32 -1.01 -3.98
CA GLY A 363 7.30 -0.09 -4.56
C GLY A 363 8.61 -0.08 -3.80
N VAL A 364 9.55 0.70 -4.28
CA VAL A 364 10.90 0.86 -3.69
C VAL A 364 11.41 2.27 -3.87
N ASP A 365 12.13 2.78 -2.89
CA ASP A 365 12.83 4.05 -2.97
C ASP A 365 14.10 3.92 -3.83
N ASP A 366 14.14 4.73 -4.88
CA ASP A 366 15.25 4.73 -5.85
C ASP A 366 15.19 6.01 -6.71
N SER A 367 16.01 6.99 -6.40
CA SER A 367 16.04 8.27 -7.12
C SER A 367 16.63 8.13 -8.53
N LYS A 368 17.56 7.18 -8.71
CA LYS A 368 18.29 6.94 -9.97
C LYS A 368 17.53 6.04 -10.94
N ASP A 369 16.52 5.32 -10.44
CA ASP A 369 15.70 4.40 -11.23
C ASP A 369 16.45 3.17 -11.79
N ASP A 370 17.59 2.83 -11.22
CA ASP A 370 18.36 1.65 -11.62
C ASP A 370 17.82 0.38 -10.94
N PHE A 371 17.44 0.49 -9.69
CA PHE A 371 16.97 -0.62 -8.85
C PHE A 371 15.45 -0.88 -9.00
N ARG A 372 14.64 0.16 -9.20
CA ARG A 372 13.16 0.06 -9.28
C ARG A 372 12.70 -0.86 -10.39
N ARG A 373 13.33 -0.82 -11.57
CA ARG A 373 12.98 -1.69 -12.71
C ARG A 373 13.15 -3.17 -12.37
N LYS A 374 14.25 -3.52 -11.72
CA LYS A 374 14.55 -4.86 -11.23
C LYS A 374 13.52 -5.31 -10.18
N TYR A 375 13.30 -4.46 -9.17
CA TYR A 375 12.32 -4.69 -8.11
C TYR A 375 10.93 -4.95 -8.71
N LEU A 376 10.46 -4.06 -9.57
CA LEU A 376 9.15 -4.13 -10.21
C LEU A 376 8.96 -5.43 -10.99
N LEU A 377 9.90 -5.78 -11.88
CA LEU A 377 9.81 -6.99 -12.68
C LEU A 377 9.78 -8.25 -11.83
N GLN A 378 10.65 -8.35 -10.83
CA GLN A 378 10.72 -9.54 -9.98
C GLN A 378 9.46 -9.70 -9.10
N HIS A 379 8.90 -8.60 -8.58
CA HIS A 379 7.67 -8.64 -7.81
C HIS A 379 6.47 -8.96 -8.69
N LEU A 380 6.33 -8.34 -9.86
CA LEU A 380 5.25 -8.66 -10.79
C LEU A 380 5.33 -10.10 -11.29
N HIS A 381 6.52 -10.64 -11.54
CA HIS A 381 6.70 -12.04 -11.86
C HIS A 381 6.28 -12.98 -10.70
N ALA A 382 6.66 -12.63 -9.46
CA ALA A 382 6.20 -13.36 -8.27
C ALA A 382 4.67 -13.32 -8.11
N MET A 383 4.05 -12.17 -8.40
CA MET A 383 2.59 -12.02 -8.41
C MET A 383 1.95 -12.87 -9.52
N TRP A 384 2.53 -12.86 -10.73
CA TRP A 384 2.04 -13.69 -11.83
C TRP A 384 2.02 -15.19 -11.46
N HIS A 385 3.06 -15.69 -10.78
CA HIS A 385 3.04 -17.06 -10.28
C HIS A 385 1.84 -17.36 -9.37
N ALA A 386 1.50 -16.44 -8.46
CA ALA A 386 0.32 -16.63 -7.62
C ALA A 386 -0.98 -16.65 -8.45
N VAL A 387 -1.11 -15.72 -9.39
CA VAL A 387 -2.26 -15.65 -10.31
C VAL A 387 -2.40 -16.93 -11.14
N ASN A 388 -1.29 -17.42 -11.68
CA ASN A 388 -1.27 -18.66 -12.47
C ASN A 388 -1.63 -19.91 -11.64
N HIS A 389 -1.53 -19.83 -10.31
CA HIS A 389 -2.03 -20.85 -9.37
C HIS A 389 -3.44 -20.56 -8.83
N ASN A 390 -4.22 -19.77 -9.57
CA ASN A 390 -5.61 -19.41 -9.27
C ASN A 390 -5.81 -18.59 -7.98
N VAL A 391 -4.79 -17.89 -7.49
CA VAL A 391 -4.98 -16.88 -6.43
C VAL A 391 -5.71 -15.68 -7.05
N PRO A 392 -6.83 -15.22 -6.46
CA PRO A 392 -7.70 -14.21 -7.07
C PRO A 392 -7.15 -12.77 -6.93
N VAL A 393 -5.92 -12.52 -7.40
CA VAL A 393 -5.37 -11.16 -7.51
C VAL A 393 -6.04 -10.46 -8.69
N LYS A 394 -6.60 -9.28 -8.45
CA LYS A 394 -7.42 -8.53 -9.41
C LYS A 394 -6.81 -7.20 -9.83
N GLY A 395 -5.76 -6.75 -9.16
CA GLY A 395 -5.10 -5.49 -9.50
C GLY A 395 -3.83 -5.26 -8.72
N TYR A 396 -3.03 -4.34 -9.25
CA TYR A 396 -1.75 -3.90 -8.70
C TYR A 396 -1.65 -2.38 -8.79
N PHE A 397 -1.33 -1.74 -7.66
CA PHE A 397 -1.11 -0.31 -7.55
C PHE A 397 0.33 -0.06 -7.11
N HIS A 398 1.12 0.53 -7.99
CA HIS A 398 2.51 0.87 -7.67
C HIS A 398 2.56 2.04 -6.66
N TRP A 399 3.35 1.91 -5.63
CA TRP A 399 3.69 3.02 -4.76
C TRP A 399 5.01 3.64 -5.21
N SER A 400 4.96 4.83 -5.86
CA SER A 400 3.83 5.73 -6.11
C SER A 400 3.86 6.27 -7.54
N LEU A 401 2.83 7.02 -7.94
CA LEU A 401 2.79 7.65 -9.26
C LEU A 401 3.90 8.68 -9.45
N VAL A 402 4.04 9.58 -8.48
CA VAL A 402 5.02 10.67 -8.43
C VAL A 402 5.75 10.58 -7.09
N ASP A 403 7.03 10.94 -7.02
CA ASP A 403 7.69 11.16 -5.74
C ASP A 403 6.83 12.09 -4.89
N ASN A 404 6.76 11.82 -3.60
CA ASN A 404 5.93 12.59 -2.69
C ASN A 404 6.61 12.76 -1.32
N PHE A 405 5.97 13.45 -0.40
CA PHE A 405 6.44 13.63 0.94
C PHE A 405 6.32 12.33 1.74
N GLU A 406 7.46 11.67 2.04
CA GLU A 406 7.48 10.35 2.68
C GLU A 406 7.50 10.44 4.22
N TRP A 407 6.44 10.97 4.78
CA TRP A 407 6.16 11.02 6.22
C TRP A 407 7.36 11.60 7.01
N GLU A 408 7.85 10.89 8.05
CA GLU A 408 9.01 11.31 8.84
C GLU A 408 10.32 11.34 8.04
N ARG A 409 10.35 10.71 6.88
CA ARG A 409 11.49 10.70 5.95
C ARG A 409 11.56 11.94 5.05
N GLY A 410 10.49 12.75 5.02
CA GLY A 410 10.43 13.94 4.20
C GLY A 410 10.61 13.64 2.72
N TRP A 411 11.53 14.33 2.07
CA TRP A 411 11.83 14.16 0.65
C TRP A 411 13.04 13.26 0.37
N THR A 412 13.55 12.53 1.35
CA THR A 412 14.75 11.68 1.19
C THR A 412 14.49 10.41 0.42
N GLN A 413 13.26 9.87 0.46
CA GLN A 413 12.89 8.64 -0.22
C GLN A 413 12.06 8.92 -1.47
N ARG A 414 12.45 8.31 -2.60
CA ARG A 414 11.91 8.58 -3.92
C ARG A 414 11.25 7.34 -4.52
N PHE A 415 9.95 7.17 -4.26
CA PHE A 415 9.18 6.00 -4.68
C PHE A 415 8.48 6.16 -6.04
N GLY A 416 8.39 7.37 -6.57
CA GLY A 416 7.61 7.68 -7.75
C GLY A 416 8.09 6.99 -9.02
N LEU A 417 7.17 6.57 -9.87
CA LEU A 417 7.46 6.30 -11.29
C LEU A 417 7.97 7.58 -11.95
N TRP A 418 7.37 8.72 -11.61
CA TRP A 418 7.84 10.05 -12.02
C TRP A 418 8.58 10.72 -10.87
N GLY A 419 9.77 11.25 -11.16
CA GLY A 419 10.47 12.12 -10.22
C GLY A 419 9.77 13.46 -10.07
N ILE A 420 9.97 14.13 -8.91
CA ILE A 420 9.55 15.52 -8.68
C ILE A 420 10.68 16.33 -8.10
N ASP A 421 10.81 17.56 -8.53
CA ASP A 421 11.52 18.60 -7.81
C ASP A 421 10.52 19.33 -6.91
N PRO A 422 10.59 19.21 -5.58
CA PRO A 422 9.61 19.82 -4.66
C PRO A 422 9.57 21.35 -4.76
N ALA A 423 10.66 22.00 -5.09
CA ALA A 423 10.73 23.46 -5.18
C ALA A 423 10.07 24.00 -6.47
N THR A 424 10.40 23.41 -7.62
CA THR A 424 9.88 23.85 -8.92
C THR A 424 8.61 23.12 -9.34
N GLN A 425 8.32 22.01 -8.70
CA GLN A 425 7.22 21.11 -9.06
C GLN A 425 7.36 20.47 -10.46
N ALA A 426 8.55 20.47 -11.03
CA ALA A 426 8.82 19.80 -12.30
C ALA A 426 8.77 18.27 -12.12
N ARG A 427 8.09 17.57 -13.05
CA ARG A 427 8.05 16.10 -13.09
C ARG A 427 9.09 15.61 -14.08
N THR A 428 9.84 14.58 -13.69
CA THR A 428 10.87 13.94 -14.52
C THR A 428 10.44 12.50 -14.80
N ARG A 429 10.37 12.14 -16.09
CA ARG A 429 10.08 10.76 -16.51
C ARG A 429 11.26 9.85 -16.20
N ARG A 430 10.98 8.70 -15.60
CA ARG A 430 11.97 7.63 -15.32
C ARG A 430 11.79 6.48 -16.31
N MET A 431 12.82 5.64 -16.49
CA MET A 431 12.73 4.47 -17.36
C MET A 431 11.74 3.41 -16.83
N SER A 432 11.53 3.35 -15.52
CA SER A 432 10.51 2.50 -14.92
C SER A 432 9.08 2.85 -15.38
N VAL A 433 8.83 4.10 -15.78
CA VAL A 433 7.56 4.52 -16.41
C VAL A 433 7.35 3.74 -17.70
N ASP A 434 8.37 3.65 -18.54
CA ASP A 434 8.28 2.99 -19.86
C ASP A 434 8.11 1.47 -19.71
N LEU A 435 8.82 0.87 -18.75
CA LEU A 435 8.66 -0.52 -18.37
C LEU A 435 7.22 -0.80 -17.91
N TYR A 436 6.70 0.02 -16.97
CA TYR A 436 5.36 -0.17 -16.42
C TYR A 436 4.28 0.08 -17.47
N ALA A 437 4.48 1.06 -18.34
CA ALA A 437 3.58 1.33 -19.48
C ALA A 437 3.49 0.14 -20.44
N ASP A 438 4.60 -0.50 -20.77
CA ASP A 438 4.58 -1.69 -21.64
C ASP A 438 3.81 -2.85 -20.96
N ILE A 439 3.98 -3.05 -19.66
CA ILE A 439 3.24 -4.07 -18.89
C ILE A 439 1.73 -3.74 -18.84
N CYS A 440 1.37 -2.50 -18.52
CA CYS A 440 -0.04 -2.07 -18.49
C CYS A 440 -0.71 -2.24 -19.86
N ARG A 441 -0.04 -1.81 -20.93
CA ARG A 441 -0.54 -1.88 -22.31
C ARG A 441 -0.76 -3.31 -22.79
N THR A 442 0.17 -4.23 -22.46
CA THR A 442 0.12 -5.62 -22.92
C THR A 442 -0.59 -6.55 -21.94
N ASN A 443 -0.92 -6.08 -20.73
CA ASN A 443 -1.40 -6.87 -19.61
C ASN A 443 -0.49 -8.10 -19.33
N SER A 444 0.82 -7.93 -19.52
CA SER A 444 1.77 -9.06 -19.45
C SER A 444 3.22 -8.62 -19.23
N ILE A 445 4.05 -9.55 -18.75
CA ILE A 445 5.51 -9.42 -18.76
C ILE A 445 6.00 -10.24 -19.96
N THR A 446 6.60 -9.58 -20.96
CA THR A 446 7.16 -10.25 -22.14
C THR A 446 8.68 -10.34 -22.05
N SER A 447 9.27 -11.32 -22.70
CA SER A 447 10.73 -11.47 -22.78
C SER A 447 11.39 -10.24 -23.39
N GLU A 448 10.77 -9.64 -24.41
CA GLU A 448 11.23 -8.42 -25.04
C GLU A 448 11.25 -7.23 -24.08
N CYS A 449 10.23 -7.13 -23.22
CA CYS A 449 10.14 -6.09 -22.20
C CYS A 449 11.29 -6.23 -21.19
N VAL A 450 11.54 -7.45 -20.71
CA VAL A 450 12.63 -7.72 -19.74
C VAL A 450 13.99 -7.45 -20.38
N GLU A 451 14.23 -7.94 -21.61
CA GLU A 451 15.47 -7.70 -22.35
C GLU A 451 15.75 -6.21 -22.56
N LYS A 452 14.70 -5.42 -22.86
CA LYS A 452 14.81 -3.98 -23.13
C LYS A 452 15.11 -3.16 -21.89
N TYR A 453 14.44 -3.44 -20.75
CA TYR A 453 14.44 -2.55 -19.59
C TYR A 453 15.30 -3.03 -18.42
N CYS A 454 15.55 -4.34 -18.30
CA CYS A 454 16.29 -4.90 -17.18
C CYS A 454 16.87 -6.28 -17.55
N PRO A 455 17.83 -6.34 -18.51
CA PRO A 455 18.39 -7.60 -19.03
C PRO A 455 19.07 -8.45 -17.94
N GLU A 456 19.54 -7.83 -16.86
CA GLU A 456 20.21 -8.51 -15.75
C GLU A 456 19.30 -9.48 -14.96
N VAL A 457 17.98 -9.35 -15.09
CA VAL A 457 17.04 -10.29 -14.46
C VAL A 457 16.49 -11.34 -15.43
N TYR A 458 16.93 -11.31 -16.69
CA TYR A 458 16.34 -12.15 -17.74
C TYR A 458 16.42 -13.64 -17.41
N GLU A 459 17.60 -14.15 -17.08
CA GLU A 459 17.78 -15.58 -16.74
C GLU A 459 17.02 -16.00 -15.48
N ARG A 460 16.77 -15.08 -14.57
CA ARG A 460 15.98 -15.33 -13.36
C ARG A 460 14.48 -15.44 -13.64
N ILE A 461 13.99 -14.65 -14.60
CA ILE A 461 12.57 -14.63 -15.01
C ILE A 461 12.28 -15.72 -16.05
N TYR A 462 13.21 -15.96 -16.95
CA TYR A 462 13.14 -16.94 -18.04
C TYR A 462 14.31 -17.95 -17.94
N PRO A 463 14.30 -18.84 -16.94
CA PRO A 463 15.36 -19.85 -16.81
C PRO A 463 15.36 -20.79 -18.02
N VAL A 464 16.56 -21.13 -18.53
CA VAL A 464 16.78 -22.07 -19.63
C VAL A 464 16.52 -23.52 -19.20
#